data_008b92c6b923c388ea899b051225959e
#
_entry.id   008b92c6b923c388ea899b051225959e
#
_cell.length_a   1.000
_cell.length_b   1.000
_cell.length_c   1.000
_cell.angle_alpha   90.00
_cell.angle_beta   90.00
_cell.angle_gamma   90.00
#
_symmetry.space_group_name_H-M   'P 1'
#
loop_
_entity.id
_entity.type
_entity.pdbx_description
1 polymer ?
#
loop_
_entity_poly.entity_id
_entity_poly.type
_entity_poly.pdbx_seq_one_letter_code
_entity_poly.pdbx_strand_id
1 'polypeptide(L)'
;LTPGTLTAFATVEWDNTNRYLMVFYFFGLLWNVAFINYMTIFIVACCVAFWYFSYDNPDNRPRFPICKSLWWAIRYHLGSLGFGALLLAIIQFVKFVLMYIVHYVQDLQKKGLENKMLVWFLKCMVCFVSCFEKVIQYISSIGYAYLAIAGTNFCTSCAKAFTLLVSNPMKF
;
A
#
# COMPACT_ATOMS: atom_id res chain seq x y z
N LEU A 1 -28.58 48.66 -14.76
CA LEU A 1 -28.17 47.37 -15.29
C LEU A 1 -26.65 47.30 -15.25
N THR A 2 -26.07 46.78 -14.18
CA THR A 2 -24.64 46.52 -14.05
C THR A 2 -24.30 45.29 -14.89
N PRO A 3 -23.30 45.36 -15.80
CA PRO A 3 -22.86 44.19 -16.54
C PRO A 3 -22.17 43.23 -15.58
N GLY A 4 -22.58 41.96 -15.68
CA GLY A 4 -22.16 40.89 -14.81
C GLY A 4 -20.65 40.75 -14.69
N THR A 5 -20.19 40.49 -13.48
CA THR A 5 -18.85 40.02 -13.16
C THR A 5 -18.61 38.73 -13.91
N LEU A 6 -17.83 38.83 -15.01
CA LEU A 6 -17.23 37.66 -15.65
C LEU A 6 -16.32 37.02 -14.60
N THR A 7 -16.78 35.93 -13.99
CA THR A 7 -15.91 35.05 -13.25
C THR A 7 -14.92 34.44 -14.26
N ALA A 8 -13.71 34.98 -14.26
CA ALA A 8 -12.61 34.40 -15.03
C ALA A 8 -12.35 33.00 -14.48
N PHE A 9 -12.91 31.96 -15.11
CA PHE A 9 -12.45 30.60 -14.88
C PHE A 9 -11.01 30.55 -15.35
N ALA A 10 -10.09 30.47 -14.41
CA ALA A 10 -8.70 30.20 -14.73
C ALA A 10 -8.66 28.83 -15.40
N THR A 11 -8.50 28.81 -16.72
CA THR A 11 -8.20 27.57 -17.45
C THR A 11 -6.81 27.11 -17.01
N VAL A 12 -6.74 26.03 -16.26
CA VAL A 12 -5.46 25.43 -15.89
C VAL A 12 -4.82 24.91 -17.18
N GLU A 13 -3.83 25.61 -17.67
CA GLU A 13 -3.04 25.17 -18.80
C GLU A 13 -2.17 24.02 -18.35
N TRP A 14 -2.40 22.83 -18.94
CA TRP A 14 -1.69 21.60 -18.59
C TRP A 14 -0.29 21.60 -19.22
N ASP A 15 0.63 22.27 -18.57
CA ASP A 15 2.05 22.19 -18.89
C ASP A 15 2.62 20.82 -18.52
N ASN A 16 3.69 20.41 -19.21
CA ASN A 16 4.37 19.12 -18.94
C ASN A 16 4.83 19.03 -17.49
N THR A 17 5.26 20.13 -16.88
CA THR A 17 5.63 20.19 -15.47
C THR A 17 4.47 19.81 -14.55
N ASN A 18 3.27 20.32 -14.82
CA ASN A 18 2.07 20.00 -14.04
C ASN A 18 1.69 18.52 -14.14
N ARG A 19 1.90 17.89 -15.30
CA ARG A 19 1.66 16.45 -15.48
C ARG A 19 2.61 15.60 -14.64
N TYR A 20 3.92 15.91 -14.65
CA TYR A 20 4.90 15.21 -13.82
C TYR A 20 4.62 15.36 -12.32
N LEU A 21 4.27 16.56 -11.88
CA LEU A 21 3.88 16.82 -10.49
C LEU A 21 2.65 15.99 -10.09
N MET A 22 1.65 15.89 -10.97
CA MET A 22 0.45 15.09 -10.69
C MET A 22 0.77 13.60 -10.49
N VAL A 23 1.62 13.05 -11.35
CA VAL A 23 2.08 11.66 -11.23
C VAL A 23 2.85 11.45 -9.92
N PHE A 24 3.72 12.40 -9.57
CA PHE A 24 4.49 12.36 -8.33
C PHE A 24 3.58 12.42 -7.09
N TYR A 25 2.61 13.33 -7.06
CA TYR A 25 1.64 13.43 -5.97
C TYR A 25 0.76 12.18 -5.86
N PHE A 26 0.34 11.62 -6.98
CA PHE A 26 -0.44 10.40 -7.01
C PHE A 26 0.34 9.21 -6.41
N PHE A 27 1.62 9.04 -6.81
CA PHE A 27 2.49 8.04 -6.22
C PHE A 27 2.69 8.26 -4.71
N GLY A 28 2.94 9.51 -4.30
CA GLY A 28 3.07 9.88 -2.89
C GLY A 28 1.81 9.57 -2.08
N LEU A 29 0.63 9.78 -2.66
CA LEU A 29 -0.64 9.44 -2.03
C LEU A 29 -0.77 7.92 -1.81
N LEU A 30 -0.46 7.11 -2.82
CA LEU A 30 -0.47 5.64 -2.69
C LEU A 30 0.48 5.18 -1.57
N TRP A 31 1.69 5.73 -1.53
CA TRP A 31 2.67 5.42 -0.50
C TRP A 31 2.18 5.80 0.90
N ASN A 32 1.62 7.00 1.07
CA ASN A 32 1.10 7.43 2.37
C ASN A 32 -0.06 6.56 2.84
N VAL A 33 -1.00 6.20 1.97
CA VAL A 33 -2.11 5.30 2.31
C VAL A 33 -1.60 3.92 2.74
N ALA A 34 -0.66 3.34 1.99
CA ALA A 34 -0.03 2.07 2.33
C ALA A 34 0.70 2.15 3.68
N PHE A 35 1.43 3.25 3.93
CA PHE A 35 2.16 3.48 5.18
C PHE A 35 1.23 3.55 6.39
N ILE A 36 0.12 4.30 6.31
CA ILE A 36 -0.86 4.41 7.40
C ILE A 36 -1.49 3.05 7.70
N ASN A 37 -1.85 2.28 6.66
CA ASN A 37 -2.42 0.95 6.82
C ASN A 37 -1.45 0.00 7.55
N TYR A 38 -0.18 -0.05 7.15
CA TYR A 38 0.81 -0.91 7.79
C TYR A 38 1.20 -0.44 9.19
N MET A 39 1.24 0.87 9.43
CA MET A 39 1.38 1.44 10.77
C MET A 39 0.27 0.94 11.69
N THR A 40 -0.99 0.94 11.22
CA THR A 40 -2.14 0.47 11.98
C THR A 40 -2.01 -1.02 12.32
N ILE A 41 -1.64 -1.88 11.35
CA ILE A 41 -1.42 -3.32 11.57
C ILE A 41 -0.34 -3.54 12.63
N PHE A 42 0.78 -2.82 12.54
CA PHE A 42 1.87 -2.91 13.51
C PHE A 42 1.43 -2.52 14.92
N ILE A 43 0.73 -1.39 15.07
CA ILE A 43 0.24 -0.91 16.38
C ILE A 43 -0.71 -1.93 17.00
N VAL A 44 -1.66 -2.46 16.23
CA VAL A 44 -2.62 -3.48 16.71
C VAL A 44 -1.87 -4.73 17.15
N ALA A 45 -0.92 -5.21 16.34
CA ALA A 45 -0.11 -6.38 16.67
C ALA A 45 0.71 -6.18 17.96
N CYS A 46 1.32 -5.00 18.15
CA CYS A 46 2.01 -4.66 19.40
C CYS A 46 1.05 -4.65 20.61
N CYS A 47 -0.15 -4.08 20.47
CA CYS A 47 -1.13 -4.04 21.55
C CYS A 47 -1.58 -5.44 21.96
N VAL A 48 -1.82 -6.33 20.98
CA VAL A 48 -2.14 -7.74 21.23
C VAL A 48 -0.98 -8.46 21.91
N ALA A 49 0.26 -8.21 21.45
CA ALA A 49 1.45 -8.79 22.05
C ALA A 49 1.61 -8.34 23.51
N PHE A 50 1.42 -7.05 23.82
CA PHE A 50 1.44 -6.55 25.21
C PHE A 50 0.40 -7.24 26.08
N TRP A 51 -0.81 -7.43 25.57
CA TRP A 51 -1.87 -8.12 26.29
C TRP A 51 -1.52 -9.59 26.54
N TYR A 52 -1.06 -10.29 25.51
CA TYR A 52 -0.74 -11.73 25.59
C TYR A 52 0.42 -12.01 26.54
N PHE A 53 1.54 -11.28 26.40
CA PHE A 53 2.72 -11.51 27.25
C PHE A 53 2.63 -10.94 28.69
N SER A 54 1.61 -10.12 28.96
CA SER A 54 1.33 -9.62 30.31
C SER A 54 0.16 -10.35 30.97
N TYR A 55 -0.23 -11.52 30.44
CA TYR A 55 -1.34 -12.28 31.01
C TYR A 55 -1.06 -12.76 32.43
N ASP A 56 0.12 -13.30 32.70
CA ASP A 56 0.50 -13.83 34.00
C ASP A 56 0.87 -12.73 35.01
N ASN A 57 1.32 -11.58 34.54
CA ASN A 57 1.73 -10.43 35.38
C ASN A 57 1.08 -9.15 34.88
N PRO A 58 -0.15 -8.82 35.33
CA PRO A 58 -0.89 -7.64 34.84
C PRO A 58 -0.21 -6.31 35.17
N ASP A 59 0.65 -6.27 36.19
CA ASP A 59 1.42 -5.06 36.57
C ASP A 59 2.44 -4.64 35.50
N ASN A 60 2.90 -5.56 34.67
CA ASN A 60 3.80 -5.29 33.54
C ASN A 60 3.09 -4.71 32.32
N ARG A 61 1.76 -4.64 32.35
CA ARG A 61 0.97 -4.10 31.24
C ARG A 61 1.12 -2.58 31.14
N PRO A 62 1.49 -2.04 29.96
CA PRO A 62 1.59 -0.58 29.81
C PRO A 62 0.22 0.06 29.99
N ARG A 63 0.16 1.17 30.74
CA ARG A 63 -1.09 1.93 30.98
C ARG A 63 -1.72 2.47 29.70
N PHE A 64 -0.88 2.82 28.69
CA PHE A 64 -1.30 3.30 27.38
C PHE A 64 -0.62 2.47 26.26
N PRO A 65 -1.14 1.28 25.93
CA PRO A 65 -0.48 0.38 24.99
C PRO A 65 -0.39 0.96 23.56
N ILE A 66 -1.40 1.70 23.11
CA ILE A 66 -1.43 2.33 21.80
C ILE A 66 -0.33 3.38 21.66
N CYS A 67 -0.21 4.28 22.63
CA CYS A 67 0.83 5.33 22.61
C CYS A 67 2.23 4.74 22.66
N LYS A 68 2.43 3.67 23.45
CA LYS A 68 3.71 2.96 23.53
C LYS A 68 4.05 2.25 22.22
N SER A 69 3.07 1.60 21.59
CA SER A 69 3.24 0.95 20.29
C SER A 69 3.56 1.97 19.19
N LEU A 70 2.86 3.11 19.18
CA LEU A 70 3.13 4.20 18.24
C LEU A 70 4.54 4.77 18.42
N TRP A 71 4.96 4.99 19.67
CA TRP A 71 6.32 5.43 19.95
C TRP A 71 7.37 4.45 19.45
N TRP A 72 7.16 3.14 19.66
CA TRP A 72 8.07 2.10 19.16
C TRP A 72 8.08 2.05 17.61
N ALA A 73 6.93 2.18 16.98
CA ALA A 73 6.84 2.24 15.52
C ALA A 73 7.68 3.38 14.96
N ILE A 74 7.52 4.59 15.51
CA ILE A 74 8.23 5.79 15.04
C ILE A 74 9.72 5.72 15.39
N ARG A 75 10.08 5.26 16.57
CA ARG A 75 11.46 5.32 17.05
C ARG A 75 12.36 4.22 16.48
N TYR A 76 11.82 3.01 16.30
CA TYR A 76 12.62 1.83 15.94
C TYR A 76 12.26 1.20 14.61
N HIS A 77 11.02 1.32 14.15
CA HIS A 77 10.52 0.57 13.01
C HIS A 77 10.03 1.43 11.83
N LEU A 78 10.18 2.77 11.91
CA LEU A 78 9.72 3.69 10.86
C LEU A 78 10.28 3.33 9.48
N GLY A 79 11.58 3.01 9.39
CA GLY A 79 12.23 2.60 8.15
C GLY A 79 11.67 1.30 7.57
N SER A 80 11.45 0.29 8.43
CA SER A 80 10.86 -0.99 8.01
C SER A 80 9.43 -0.85 7.53
N LEU A 81 8.63 -0.02 8.23
CA LEU A 81 7.25 0.30 7.85
C LEU A 81 7.19 1.08 6.54
N GLY A 82 8.03 2.12 6.41
CA GLY A 82 8.10 2.93 5.19
C GLY A 82 8.58 2.16 3.97
N PHE A 83 9.56 1.27 4.14
CA PHE A 83 10.10 0.44 3.07
C PHE A 83 9.05 -0.55 2.52
N GLY A 84 8.35 -1.28 3.38
CA GLY A 84 7.33 -2.20 2.92
C GLY A 84 6.11 -1.49 2.31
N ALA A 85 5.74 -0.31 2.83
CA ALA A 85 4.72 0.53 2.23
C ALA A 85 5.14 1.03 0.83
N LEU A 86 6.42 1.36 0.64
CA LEU A 86 6.97 1.77 -0.65
C LEU A 86 6.87 0.65 -1.68
N LEU A 87 7.22 -0.59 -1.31
CA LEU A 87 7.10 -1.75 -2.20
C LEU A 87 5.66 -1.94 -2.67
N LEU A 88 4.70 -1.85 -1.76
CA LEU A 88 3.28 -1.96 -2.13
C LEU A 88 2.84 -0.80 -3.03
N ALA A 89 3.26 0.43 -2.73
CA ALA A 89 2.93 1.61 -3.53
C ALA A 89 3.45 1.49 -4.97
N ILE A 90 4.66 0.93 -5.17
CA ILE A 90 5.22 0.68 -6.51
C ILE A 90 4.32 -0.31 -7.28
N ILE A 91 3.92 -1.42 -6.66
CA ILE A 91 3.06 -2.42 -7.29
C ILE A 91 1.70 -1.83 -7.67
N GLN A 92 1.11 -1.05 -6.77
CA GLN A 92 -0.15 -0.35 -7.01
C GLN A 92 -0.01 0.67 -8.14
N PHE A 93 1.06 1.43 -8.16
CA PHE A 93 1.33 2.40 -9.22
C PHE A 93 1.45 1.72 -10.59
N VAL A 94 2.22 0.63 -10.70
CA VAL A 94 2.33 -0.16 -11.94
C VAL A 94 0.95 -0.67 -12.38
N LYS A 95 0.13 -1.15 -11.46
CA LYS A 95 -1.23 -1.58 -11.75
C LYS A 95 -2.09 -0.45 -12.32
N PHE A 96 -2.04 0.75 -11.73
CA PHE A 96 -2.79 1.91 -12.25
C PHE A 96 -2.33 2.33 -13.64
N VAL A 97 -1.01 2.33 -13.90
CA VAL A 97 -0.47 2.62 -15.24
C VAL A 97 -0.95 1.59 -16.26
N LEU A 98 -0.92 0.30 -15.92
CA LEU A 98 -1.44 -0.75 -16.80
C LEU A 98 -2.95 -0.59 -17.08
N MET A 99 -3.75 -0.29 -16.06
CA MET A 99 -5.18 -0.02 -16.22
C MET A 99 -5.43 1.18 -17.13
N TYR A 100 -4.67 2.26 -16.98
CA TYR A 100 -4.75 3.42 -17.85
C TYR A 100 -4.44 3.05 -19.32
N ILE A 101 -3.39 2.26 -19.56
CA ILE A 101 -3.03 1.77 -20.89
C ILE A 101 -4.16 0.91 -21.49
N VAL A 102 -4.76 0.02 -20.69
CA VAL A 102 -5.91 -0.80 -21.13
C VAL A 102 -7.07 0.08 -21.59
N HIS A 103 -7.43 1.09 -20.80
CA HIS A 103 -8.50 2.01 -21.15
C HIS A 103 -8.18 2.79 -22.44
N TYR A 104 -6.96 3.31 -22.55
CA TYR A 104 -6.52 4.03 -23.74
C TYR A 104 -6.58 3.17 -25.01
N VAL A 105 -6.10 1.92 -24.96
CA VAL A 105 -6.14 0.98 -26.10
C VAL A 105 -7.57 0.58 -26.45
N GLN A 106 -8.45 0.43 -25.46
CA GLN A 106 -9.88 0.15 -25.69
C GLN A 106 -10.58 1.32 -26.42
N ASP A 107 -10.24 2.55 -26.08
CA ASP A 107 -10.80 3.72 -26.75
C ASP A 107 -10.28 3.88 -28.19
N LEU A 108 -9.02 3.51 -28.45
CA LEU A 108 -8.48 3.41 -29.82
C LEU A 108 -9.18 2.30 -30.63
N GLN A 109 -9.50 1.18 -30.00
CA GLN A 109 -10.22 0.06 -30.64
C GLN A 109 -11.63 0.48 -31.08
N LYS A 110 -12.33 1.30 -30.28
CA LYS A 110 -13.64 1.88 -30.68
C LYS A 110 -13.53 2.78 -31.91
N LYS A 111 -12.34 3.34 -32.19
CA LYS A 111 -12.03 4.19 -33.35
C LYS A 111 -11.56 3.41 -34.59
N GLY A 112 -11.64 2.07 -34.59
CA GLY A 112 -11.37 1.25 -35.77
C GLY A 112 -9.97 0.62 -35.87
N LEU A 113 -9.12 0.78 -34.87
CA LEU A 113 -7.82 0.06 -34.79
C LEU A 113 -8.05 -1.32 -34.13
N GLU A 114 -8.21 -2.35 -34.94
CA GLU A 114 -8.48 -3.71 -34.46
C GLU A 114 -7.22 -4.43 -33.99
N ASN A 115 -6.94 -4.40 -32.68
CA ASN A 115 -5.97 -5.28 -32.03
C ASN A 115 -6.58 -5.97 -30.79
N LYS A 116 -7.56 -6.84 -31.01
CA LYS A 116 -8.24 -7.61 -29.96
C LYS A 116 -7.25 -8.42 -29.08
N MET A 117 -6.21 -8.98 -29.72
CA MET A 117 -5.17 -9.75 -29.04
C MET A 117 -4.37 -8.89 -28.05
N LEU A 118 -4.03 -7.67 -28.40
CA LEU A 118 -3.32 -6.74 -27.51
C LEU A 118 -4.14 -6.40 -26.27
N VAL A 119 -5.43 -6.10 -26.43
CA VAL A 119 -6.34 -5.81 -25.30
C VAL A 119 -6.47 -7.01 -24.37
N TRP A 120 -6.59 -8.23 -24.93
CA TRP A 120 -6.65 -9.45 -24.14
C TRP A 120 -5.37 -9.67 -23.32
N PHE A 121 -4.19 -9.50 -23.95
CA PHE A 121 -2.90 -9.62 -23.30
C PHE A 121 -2.75 -8.60 -22.15
N LEU A 122 -3.08 -7.33 -22.39
CA LEU A 122 -3.03 -6.29 -21.37
C LEU A 122 -3.96 -6.57 -20.18
N LYS A 123 -5.17 -7.08 -20.43
CA LYS A 123 -6.09 -7.51 -19.35
C LYS A 123 -5.53 -8.67 -18.55
N CYS A 124 -4.86 -9.62 -19.17
CA CYS A 124 -4.15 -10.72 -18.51
C CYS A 124 -3.05 -10.18 -17.60
N MET A 125 -2.27 -9.21 -18.07
CA MET A 125 -1.23 -8.54 -17.27
C MET A 125 -1.80 -7.81 -16.05
N VAL A 126 -2.90 -7.08 -16.20
CA VAL A 126 -3.60 -6.43 -15.08
C VAL A 126 -4.08 -7.45 -14.06
N CYS A 127 -4.64 -8.57 -14.51
CA CYS A 127 -5.07 -9.66 -13.64
C CYS A 127 -3.89 -10.24 -12.85
N PHE A 128 -2.77 -10.52 -13.53
CA PHE A 128 -1.55 -11.03 -12.89
C PHE A 128 -1.00 -10.07 -11.83
N VAL A 129 -0.84 -8.77 -12.16
CA VAL A 129 -0.36 -7.76 -11.22
C VAL A 129 -1.33 -7.60 -10.04
N SER A 130 -2.65 -7.69 -10.27
CA SER A 130 -3.65 -7.61 -9.19
C SER A 130 -3.60 -8.82 -8.26
N CYS A 131 -3.34 -10.02 -8.78
CA CYS A 131 -3.12 -11.21 -7.97
C CYS A 131 -1.84 -11.08 -7.15
N PHE A 132 -0.76 -10.65 -7.78
CA PHE A 132 0.55 -10.44 -7.13
C PHE A 132 0.47 -9.38 -6.03
N GLU A 133 -0.25 -8.27 -6.26
CA GLU A 133 -0.51 -7.24 -5.25
C GLU A 133 -1.16 -7.83 -3.99
N LYS A 134 -2.21 -8.65 -4.16
CA LYS A 134 -2.91 -9.26 -3.02
C LYS A 134 -2.00 -10.21 -2.24
N VAL A 135 -1.17 -11.01 -2.92
CA VAL A 135 -0.20 -11.91 -2.28
C VAL A 135 0.81 -11.12 -1.47
N ILE A 136 1.41 -10.08 -2.06
CA ILE A 136 2.38 -9.20 -1.36
C ILE A 136 1.72 -8.51 -0.17
N GLN A 137 0.52 -7.99 -0.32
CA GLN A 137 -0.22 -7.33 0.75
C GLN A 137 -0.49 -8.29 1.92
N TYR A 138 -0.87 -9.52 1.64
CA TYR A 138 -1.11 -10.55 2.63
C TYR A 138 0.16 -10.94 3.38
N ILE A 139 1.26 -11.26 2.66
CA ILE A 139 2.55 -11.59 3.26
C ILE A 139 3.08 -10.43 4.09
N SER A 140 2.97 -9.20 3.60
CA SER A 140 3.41 -8.00 4.31
C SER A 140 2.63 -7.80 5.61
N SER A 141 1.31 -8.02 5.59
CA SER A 141 0.46 -7.87 6.79
C SER A 141 0.88 -8.83 7.90
N ILE A 142 1.15 -10.10 7.57
CA ILE A 142 1.65 -11.10 8.53
C ILE A 142 3.10 -10.76 8.93
N GLY A 143 3.92 -10.31 7.98
CA GLY A 143 5.29 -9.86 8.22
C GLY A 143 5.36 -8.70 9.22
N TYR A 144 4.44 -7.74 9.17
CA TYR A 144 4.36 -6.65 10.14
C TYR A 144 3.89 -7.11 11.52
N ALA A 145 2.96 -8.07 11.58
CA ALA A 145 2.60 -8.69 12.85
C ALA A 145 3.78 -9.43 13.48
N TYR A 146 4.55 -10.17 12.66
CA TYR A 146 5.77 -10.83 13.12
C TYR A 146 6.85 -9.82 13.56
N LEU A 147 7.03 -8.74 12.82
CA LEU A 147 7.96 -7.65 13.14
C LEU A 147 7.62 -6.99 14.49
N ALA A 148 6.34 -6.81 14.78
CA ALA A 148 5.86 -6.26 16.05
C ALA A 148 6.19 -7.15 17.26
N ILE A 149 6.21 -8.48 17.07
CA ILE A 149 6.50 -9.45 18.13
C ILE A 149 8.00 -9.71 18.26
N ALA A 150 8.70 -9.89 17.14
CA ALA A 150 10.09 -10.34 17.11
C ALA A 150 11.12 -9.20 17.04
N GLY A 151 10.70 -7.97 16.70
CA GLY A 151 11.58 -6.81 16.58
C GLY A 151 12.63 -6.90 15.46
N THR A 152 12.43 -7.77 14.46
CA THR A 152 13.36 -8.02 13.35
C THR A 152 13.17 -7.02 12.20
N ASN A 153 14.02 -7.07 11.17
CA ASN A 153 13.87 -6.24 9.98
C ASN A 153 12.70 -6.72 9.11
N PHE A 154 12.11 -5.82 8.29
CA PHE A 154 10.98 -6.12 7.42
C PHE A 154 11.18 -7.36 6.53
N CYS A 155 12.29 -7.43 5.78
CA CYS A 155 12.58 -8.55 4.88
C CYS A 155 12.67 -9.89 5.62
N THR A 156 13.34 -9.90 6.78
CA THR A 156 13.46 -11.11 7.63
C THR A 156 12.09 -11.51 8.20
N SER A 157 11.28 -10.55 8.61
CA SER A 157 9.93 -10.79 9.12
C SER A 157 9.01 -11.37 8.03
N CYS A 158 9.05 -10.82 6.81
CA CYS A 158 8.29 -11.33 5.68
C CYS A 158 8.74 -12.73 5.24
N ALA A 159 10.05 -13.01 5.23
CA ALA A 159 10.57 -14.33 4.92
C ALA A 159 10.11 -15.39 5.94
N LYS A 160 10.17 -15.06 7.23
CA LYS A 160 9.67 -15.95 8.30
C LYS A 160 8.16 -16.12 8.24
N ALA A 161 7.41 -15.03 7.99
CA ALA A 161 5.96 -15.08 7.79
C ALA A 161 5.59 -16.01 6.61
N PHE A 162 6.30 -15.90 5.49
CA PHE A 162 6.12 -16.78 4.34
C PHE A 162 6.41 -18.24 4.69
N THR A 163 7.51 -18.52 5.38
CA THR A 163 7.85 -19.87 5.82
C THR A 163 6.77 -20.45 6.73
N LEU A 164 6.23 -19.67 7.66
CA LEU A 164 5.13 -20.10 8.53
C LEU A 164 3.84 -20.42 7.76
N LEU A 165 3.52 -19.61 6.74
CA LEU A 165 2.37 -19.86 5.86
C LEU A 165 2.52 -21.15 5.08
N VAL A 166 3.69 -21.39 4.49
CA VAL A 166 3.96 -22.60 3.68
C VAL A 166 3.99 -23.86 4.55
N SER A 167 4.55 -23.76 5.76
CA SER A 167 4.64 -24.92 6.67
C SER A 167 3.31 -25.26 7.36
N ASN A 168 2.36 -24.34 7.47
CA ASN A 168 1.08 -24.54 8.14
C ASN A 168 -0.13 -24.01 7.33
N PRO A 169 -0.36 -24.48 6.10
CA PRO A 169 -1.40 -23.90 5.22
C PRO A 169 -2.83 -24.10 5.75
N MET A 170 -3.05 -25.06 6.65
CA MET A 170 -4.38 -25.37 7.21
C MET A 170 -4.74 -24.54 8.45
N LYS A 171 -3.86 -23.68 8.95
CA LYS A 171 -4.09 -22.88 10.16
C LYS A 171 -4.34 -21.39 9.86
N PHE A 172 -4.24 -21.00 8.62
CA PHE A 172 -4.50 -19.66 8.08
C PHE A 172 -5.56 -19.74 6.96
#